data_4c287532dcb6045ab7798fb6a3c2d15d
#
_entry.id   4c287532dcb6045ab7798fb6a3c2d15d
#
_cell.length_a   1.000
_cell.length_b   1.000
_cell.length_c   1.000
_cell.angle_alpha   90.00
_cell.angle_beta   90.00
_cell.angle_gamma   90.00
#
_symmetry.space_group_name_H-M   'P 1'
#
loop_
_entity.id
_entity.type
_entity.pdbx_description
1 polymer ?
#
loop_
_entity_poly.entity_id
_entity_poly.type
_entity_poly.pdbx_seq_one_letter_code
_entity_poly.pdbx_strand_id
1 'polypeptide(L)'
;MKQALAGKTILITGASQGIGAAVAQAYAAAGATVVLTGRHQGKLEKVYDQIVAQGSTEPFALCFDFLNAKEAEFDQFAFAIAQATGHQLDGIVHCAAYMYTLSPIEFQTVDEWVNQYRINTVAPMALTRACMPLLQKSADASIIYVSESHSIAPAAYWGGFGASKAGLNYLGQVLAQELERFENLRVNTLIPGPVHSPQRVKTHPGESQSERHDISEILPDFVYWASRESRGRSGEVVVLSK
;
A
#
# COMPACT_ATOMS: atom_id res chain seq x y z
N MET A 1 -14.67 5.84 14.65
CA MET A 1 -13.39 5.78 13.93
C MET A 1 -12.37 6.86 14.34
N LYS A 2 -12.83 7.99 14.92
CA LYS A 2 -11.87 8.97 15.50
C LYS A 2 -11.04 8.26 16.58
N GLN A 3 -9.71 8.19 16.42
CA GLN A 3 -8.75 7.57 17.35
C GLN A 3 -8.54 6.03 17.20
N ALA A 4 -9.08 5.37 16.18
CA ALA A 4 -8.84 3.92 15.99
C ALA A 4 -7.35 3.57 15.75
N LEU A 5 -6.57 4.55 15.28
CA LEU A 5 -5.14 4.44 15.02
C LEU A 5 -4.27 5.34 15.91
N ALA A 6 -4.84 5.83 17.03
CA ALA A 6 -4.11 6.72 17.93
C ALA A 6 -2.79 6.11 18.42
N GLY A 7 -1.72 6.90 18.33
CA GLY A 7 -0.38 6.52 18.74
C GLY A 7 0.34 5.53 17.82
N LYS A 8 -0.26 5.16 16.68
CA LYS A 8 0.42 4.35 15.65
C LYS A 8 1.21 5.22 14.67
N THR A 9 2.33 4.70 14.22
CA THR A 9 3.11 5.23 13.10
C THR A 9 3.01 4.27 11.92
N ILE A 10 2.49 4.74 10.78
CA ILE A 10 2.19 3.88 9.63
C ILE A 10 2.81 4.45 8.34
N LEU A 11 3.61 3.64 7.65
CA LEU A 11 4.18 3.96 6.34
C LEU A 11 3.16 3.66 5.24
N ILE A 12 2.94 4.62 4.32
CA ILE A 12 2.08 4.44 3.15
C ILE A 12 2.90 4.67 1.88
N THR A 13 3.05 3.62 1.07
CA THR A 13 3.71 3.74 -0.23
C THR A 13 2.72 4.20 -1.29
N GLY A 14 3.19 4.95 -2.30
CA GLY A 14 2.30 5.51 -3.32
C GLY A 14 1.36 6.58 -2.77
N ALA A 15 1.74 7.24 -1.67
CA ALA A 15 0.91 8.22 -0.95
C ALA A 15 0.68 9.54 -1.70
N SER A 16 1.23 9.72 -2.89
CA SER A 16 1.19 10.99 -3.64
C SER A 16 -0.13 11.26 -4.38
N GLN A 17 -1.02 10.28 -4.53
CA GLN A 17 -2.32 10.39 -5.21
C GLN A 17 -3.20 9.14 -5.01
N GLY A 18 -4.47 9.23 -5.44
CA GLY A 18 -5.41 8.10 -5.47
C GLY A 18 -5.60 7.45 -4.11
N ILE A 19 -5.68 6.11 -4.08
CA ILE A 19 -5.94 5.33 -2.87
C ILE A 19 -4.91 5.62 -1.79
N GLY A 20 -3.61 5.65 -2.12
CA GLY A 20 -2.56 5.89 -1.13
C GLY A 20 -2.67 7.23 -0.44
N ALA A 21 -2.99 8.31 -1.18
CA ALA A 21 -3.22 9.64 -0.59
C ALA A 21 -4.47 9.66 0.30
N ALA A 22 -5.57 9.06 -0.15
CA ALA A 22 -6.81 8.99 0.61
C ALA A 22 -6.66 8.16 1.90
N VAL A 23 -5.96 7.02 1.83
CA VAL A 23 -5.64 6.19 3.00
C VAL A 23 -4.77 6.97 3.99
N ALA A 24 -3.76 7.71 3.50
CA ALA A 24 -2.90 8.53 4.37
C ALA A 24 -3.70 9.58 5.16
N GLN A 25 -4.60 10.29 4.48
CA GLN A 25 -5.49 11.28 5.12
C GLN A 25 -6.44 10.63 6.12
N ALA A 26 -7.04 9.49 5.76
CA ALA A 26 -7.94 8.75 6.65
C ALA A 26 -7.22 8.23 7.90
N TYR A 27 -5.99 7.73 7.77
CA TYR A 27 -5.21 7.25 8.90
C TYR A 27 -4.79 8.39 9.83
N ALA A 28 -4.36 9.53 9.25
CA ALA A 28 -4.08 10.73 10.03
C ALA A 28 -5.32 11.23 10.79
N ALA A 29 -6.49 11.26 10.13
CA ALA A 29 -7.76 11.61 10.76
C ALA A 29 -8.20 10.59 11.84
N ALA A 30 -7.75 9.33 11.74
CA ALA A 30 -7.95 8.28 12.76
C ALA A 30 -6.91 8.31 13.89
N GLY A 31 -6.01 9.30 13.92
CA GLY A 31 -5.06 9.54 15.00
C GLY A 31 -3.65 8.94 14.78
N ALA A 32 -3.35 8.40 13.60
CA ALA A 32 -2.02 7.91 13.29
C ALA A 32 -1.05 9.04 12.90
N THR A 33 0.23 8.86 13.20
CA THR A 33 1.32 9.54 12.51
C THR A 33 1.61 8.78 11.22
N VAL A 34 1.55 9.44 10.06
CA VAL A 34 1.76 8.79 8.77
C VAL A 34 3.10 9.17 8.15
N VAL A 35 3.77 8.19 7.57
CA VAL A 35 4.97 8.37 6.75
C VAL A 35 4.56 8.22 5.29
N LEU A 36 4.58 9.33 4.56
CA LEU A 36 4.21 9.39 3.14
C LEU A 36 5.42 9.06 2.29
N THR A 37 5.31 8.09 1.37
CA THR A 37 6.38 7.87 0.39
C THR A 37 5.87 7.69 -1.04
N GLY A 38 6.67 8.18 -1.97
CA GLY A 38 6.43 8.16 -3.41
C GLY A 38 7.56 8.85 -4.14
N ARG A 39 7.53 8.86 -5.49
CA ARG A 39 8.62 9.38 -6.32
C ARG A 39 8.63 10.91 -6.49
N HIS A 40 7.51 11.57 -6.27
CA HIS A 40 7.31 12.98 -6.61
C HIS A 40 7.10 13.82 -5.36
N GLN A 41 8.15 14.52 -4.95
CA GLN A 41 8.15 15.34 -3.74
C GLN A 41 6.98 16.34 -3.71
N GLY A 42 6.80 17.17 -4.73
CA GLY A 42 5.74 18.19 -4.72
C GLY A 42 4.30 17.62 -4.70
N LYS A 43 4.11 16.32 -5.05
CA LYS A 43 2.82 15.67 -4.85
C LYS A 43 2.67 15.14 -3.41
N LEU A 44 3.76 14.68 -2.79
CA LEU A 44 3.77 14.30 -1.38
C LEU A 44 3.54 15.50 -0.49
N GLU A 45 4.16 16.63 -0.79
CA GLU A 45 3.98 17.90 -0.07
C GLU A 45 2.52 18.36 -0.08
N LYS A 46 1.82 18.23 -1.21
CA LYS A 46 0.37 18.53 -1.26
C LYS A 46 -0.46 17.67 -0.31
N VAL A 47 -0.15 16.38 -0.20
CA VAL A 47 -0.85 15.48 0.74
C VAL A 47 -0.45 15.80 2.18
N TYR A 48 0.81 16.12 2.42
CA TYR A 48 1.31 16.61 3.70
C TYR A 48 0.53 17.84 4.17
N ASP A 49 0.44 18.88 3.31
CA ASP A 49 -0.27 20.12 3.63
C ASP A 49 -1.75 19.88 3.92
N GLN A 50 -2.39 18.96 3.18
CA GLN A 50 -3.79 18.59 3.41
C GLN A 50 -3.98 17.92 4.78
N ILE A 51 -3.06 17.05 5.21
CA ILE A 51 -3.11 16.40 6.52
C ILE A 51 -2.92 17.42 7.64
N VAL A 52 -1.95 18.34 7.50
CA VAL A 52 -1.72 19.42 8.48
C VAL A 52 -2.92 20.36 8.56
N ALA A 53 -3.50 20.74 7.41
CA ALA A 53 -4.67 21.61 7.36
C ALA A 53 -5.93 20.99 8.01
N GLN A 54 -6.01 19.67 8.09
CA GLN A 54 -7.08 18.95 8.80
C GLN A 54 -6.88 18.94 10.32
N GLY A 55 -5.77 19.48 10.84
CA GLY A 55 -5.44 19.47 12.27
C GLY A 55 -5.00 18.09 12.79
N SER A 56 -4.58 17.19 11.90
CA SER A 56 -4.02 15.88 12.26
C SER A 56 -2.55 16.01 12.67
N THR A 57 -1.98 14.92 13.23
CA THR A 57 -0.55 14.85 13.55
C THR A 57 0.28 15.09 12.29
N GLU A 58 1.29 15.92 12.42
CA GLU A 58 2.21 16.27 11.33
C GLU A 58 2.84 15.00 10.73
N PRO A 59 2.69 14.76 9.41
CA PRO A 59 3.22 13.56 8.77
C PRO A 59 4.72 13.71 8.45
N PHE A 60 5.38 12.61 8.13
CA PHE A 60 6.68 12.61 7.48
C PHE A 60 6.52 12.41 5.98
N ALA A 61 7.33 13.08 5.15
CA ALA A 61 7.34 12.90 3.71
C ALA A 61 8.75 12.51 3.25
N LEU A 62 8.90 11.27 2.78
CA LEU A 62 10.18 10.69 2.37
C LEU A 62 10.08 10.20 0.92
N CYS A 63 10.80 10.84 0.00
CA CYS A 63 10.86 10.42 -1.39
C CYS A 63 11.66 9.13 -1.55
N PHE A 64 11.12 8.18 -2.36
CA PHE A 64 11.81 6.96 -2.71
C PHE A 64 11.39 6.43 -4.09
N ASP A 65 12.36 6.00 -4.90
CA ASP A 65 12.11 5.41 -6.22
C ASP A 65 12.24 3.88 -6.18
N PHE A 66 11.10 3.21 -6.03
CA PHE A 66 11.02 1.76 -5.97
C PHE A 66 11.45 1.05 -7.25
N LEU A 67 11.44 1.74 -8.41
CA LEU A 67 11.81 1.13 -9.69
C LEU A 67 13.32 0.90 -9.79
N ASN A 68 14.10 1.91 -9.39
CA ASN A 68 15.55 1.90 -9.59
C ASN A 68 16.33 1.49 -8.34
N ALA A 69 15.68 1.45 -7.17
CA ALA A 69 16.34 1.14 -5.90
C ALA A 69 16.99 -0.25 -5.90
N LYS A 70 18.22 -0.31 -5.41
CA LYS A 70 18.96 -1.54 -5.12
C LYS A 70 18.70 -1.98 -3.68
N GLU A 71 19.12 -3.18 -3.33
CA GLU A 71 18.90 -3.78 -2.01
C GLU A 71 19.35 -2.87 -0.86
N ALA A 72 20.59 -2.37 -0.90
CA ALA A 72 21.12 -1.50 0.13
C ALA A 72 20.34 -0.18 0.30
N GLU A 73 19.66 0.30 -0.75
CA GLU A 73 18.86 1.52 -0.68
C GLU A 73 17.55 1.30 0.09
N PHE A 74 16.98 0.09 0.07
CA PHE A 74 15.85 -0.25 0.94
C PHE A 74 16.24 -0.25 2.42
N ASP A 75 17.44 -0.76 2.75
CA ASP A 75 17.94 -0.75 4.13
C ASP A 75 18.23 0.68 4.60
N GLN A 76 18.83 1.52 3.75
CA GLN A 76 19.02 2.94 4.02
C GLN A 76 17.69 3.67 4.20
N PHE A 77 16.69 3.35 3.39
CA PHE A 77 15.36 3.95 3.50
C PHE A 77 14.65 3.54 4.80
N ALA A 78 14.73 2.26 5.20
CA ALA A 78 14.22 1.79 6.48
C ALA A 78 14.94 2.48 7.66
N PHE A 79 16.25 2.73 7.56
CA PHE A 79 16.99 3.50 8.54
C PHE A 79 16.50 4.97 8.60
N ALA A 80 16.28 5.61 7.45
CA ALA A 80 15.73 6.97 7.42
C ALA A 80 14.32 7.05 8.06
N ILE A 81 13.45 6.06 7.81
CA ILE A 81 12.16 5.93 8.48
C ILE A 81 12.36 5.84 10.00
N ALA A 82 13.26 4.96 10.46
CA ALA A 82 13.54 4.79 11.88
C ALA A 82 13.99 6.10 12.54
N GLN A 83 14.88 6.84 11.90
CA GLN A 83 15.34 8.14 12.42
C GLN A 83 14.20 9.18 12.48
N ALA A 84 13.39 9.28 11.42
CA ALA A 84 12.29 10.22 11.36
C ALA A 84 11.21 9.93 12.41
N THR A 85 10.94 8.65 12.70
CA THR A 85 9.83 8.21 13.55
C THR A 85 10.23 7.86 14.99
N GLY A 86 11.47 8.13 15.39
CA GLY A 86 11.96 7.72 16.71
C GLY A 86 11.97 6.20 16.90
N HIS A 87 12.27 5.44 15.85
CA HIS A 87 12.28 3.98 15.79
C HIS A 87 10.91 3.30 15.99
N GLN A 88 9.81 4.01 15.79
CA GLN A 88 8.46 3.48 15.84
C GLN A 88 7.92 3.24 14.43
N LEU A 89 7.43 2.01 14.16
CA LEU A 89 6.67 1.68 12.96
C LEU A 89 5.66 0.58 13.29
N ASP A 90 4.37 0.91 13.20
CA ASP A 90 3.26 0.04 13.58
C ASP A 90 2.48 -0.50 12.37
N GLY A 91 2.95 -0.19 11.17
CA GLY A 91 2.36 -0.77 9.98
C GLY A 91 2.92 -0.20 8.68
N ILE A 92 2.65 -0.94 7.60
CA ILE A 92 2.95 -0.53 6.23
C ILE A 92 1.72 -0.80 5.37
N VAL A 93 1.33 0.20 4.55
CA VAL A 93 0.35 0.02 3.49
C VAL A 93 1.04 0.17 2.13
N HIS A 94 1.14 -0.93 1.41
CA HIS A 94 1.77 -0.98 0.09
C HIS A 94 0.76 -0.61 -1.00
N CYS A 95 0.55 0.70 -1.22
CA CYS A 95 -0.31 1.23 -2.28
C CYS A 95 0.45 1.58 -3.56
N ALA A 96 1.79 1.66 -3.54
CA ALA A 96 2.57 1.92 -4.74
C ALA A 96 2.29 0.84 -5.78
N ALA A 97 1.96 1.26 -6.99
CA ALA A 97 1.72 0.36 -8.11
C ALA A 97 2.23 0.98 -9.42
N TYR A 98 2.69 0.12 -10.30
CA TYR A 98 3.06 0.46 -11.65
C TYR A 98 2.30 -0.44 -12.61
N MET A 99 1.60 0.19 -13.53
CA MET A 99 0.91 -0.48 -14.61
C MET A 99 1.34 0.17 -15.92
N TYR A 100 1.66 -0.66 -16.88
CA TYR A 100 1.85 -0.25 -18.25
C TYR A 100 0.49 -0.07 -18.96
N THR A 101 0.46 -0.13 -20.25
CA THR A 101 -0.80 -0.09 -21.01
C THR A 101 -1.41 -1.49 -21.05
N LEU A 102 -2.75 -1.60 -20.98
CA LEU A 102 -3.45 -2.85 -21.26
C LEU A 102 -3.24 -3.23 -22.72
N SER A 103 -2.70 -4.40 -22.97
CA SER A 103 -2.41 -4.90 -24.31
C SER A 103 -2.39 -6.44 -24.35
N PRO A 104 -2.62 -7.07 -25.53
CA PRO A 104 -2.38 -8.50 -25.70
C PRO A 104 -0.94 -8.88 -25.30
N ILE A 105 -0.76 -10.08 -24.74
CA ILE A 105 0.56 -10.56 -24.28
C ILE A 105 1.60 -10.54 -25.38
N GLU A 106 1.20 -10.82 -26.62
CA GLU A 106 2.09 -10.80 -27.79
C GLU A 106 2.74 -9.45 -28.07
N PHE A 107 2.19 -8.34 -27.54
CA PHE A 107 2.73 -6.99 -27.68
C PHE A 107 3.39 -6.47 -26.40
N GLN A 108 3.37 -7.24 -25.29
CA GLN A 108 4.01 -6.86 -24.04
C GLN A 108 5.49 -7.22 -24.07
N THR A 109 6.35 -6.29 -23.70
CA THR A 109 7.80 -6.52 -23.68
C THR A 109 8.25 -7.13 -22.34
N VAL A 110 9.45 -7.71 -22.35
CA VAL A 110 10.10 -8.21 -21.12
C VAL A 110 10.28 -7.11 -20.11
N ASP A 111 10.72 -5.92 -20.52
CA ASP A 111 10.96 -4.78 -19.63
C ASP A 111 9.66 -4.29 -18.98
N GLU A 112 8.54 -4.29 -19.68
CA GLU A 112 7.23 -3.97 -19.10
C GLU A 112 6.85 -4.95 -17.99
N TRP A 113 7.08 -6.25 -18.19
CA TRP A 113 6.83 -7.28 -17.18
C TRP A 113 7.76 -7.12 -15.99
N VAL A 114 9.07 -6.99 -16.23
CA VAL A 114 10.08 -6.81 -15.18
C VAL A 114 9.76 -5.57 -14.33
N ASN A 115 9.45 -4.44 -14.94
CA ASN A 115 9.14 -3.20 -14.23
C ASN A 115 7.86 -3.30 -13.40
N GLN A 116 6.83 -4.00 -13.90
CA GLN A 116 5.60 -4.25 -13.15
C GLN A 116 5.86 -5.15 -11.93
N TYR A 117 6.58 -6.26 -12.10
CA TYR A 117 6.99 -7.10 -10.98
C TYR A 117 7.90 -6.36 -10.01
N ARG A 118 8.82 -5.54 -10.51
CA ARG A 118 9.73 -4.75 -9.68
C ARG A 118 9.00 -3.86 -8.68
N ILE A 119 8.00 -3.13 -9.14
CA ILE A 119 7.25 -2.21 -8.27
C ILE A 119 6.14 -2.91 -7.51
N ASN A 120 5.40 -3.82 -8.16
CA ASN A 120 4.19 -4.37 -7.58
C ASN A 120 4.42 -5.54 -6.60
N THR A 121 5.59 -6.21 -6.69
CA THR A 121 5.87 -7.42 -5.90
C THR A 121 7.22 -7.33 -5.19
N VAL A 122 8.31 -7.06 -5.94
CA VAL A 122 9.68 -7.07 -5.39
C VAL A 122 9.90 -5.92 -4.41
N ALA A 123 9.49 -4.71 -4.75
CA ALA A 123 9.65 -3.56 -3.87
C ALA A 123 8.84 -3.69 -2.55
N PRO A 124 7.56 -4.13 -2.55
CA PRO A 124 6.86 -4.47 -1.32
C PRO A 124 7.59 -5.50 -0.46
N MET A 125 8.11 -6.58 -1.05
CA MET A 125 8.90 -7.59 -0.35
C MET A 125 10.15 -6.96 0.28
N ALA A 126 10.96 -6.25 -0.52
CA ALA A 126 12.23 -5.67 -0.08
C ALA A 126 12.04 -4.63 1.03
N LEU A 127 11.03 -3.74 0.90
CA LEU A 127 10.71 -2.74 1.90
C LEU A 127 10.19 -3.37 3.20
N THR A 128 9.29 -4.35 3.09
CA THR A 128 8.79 -5.08 4.27
C THR A 128 9.94 -5.76 5.01
N ARG A 129 10.83 -6.46 4.30
CA ARG A 129 12.02 -7.09 4.87
C ARG A 129 12.91 -6.07 5.59
N ALA A 130 13.22 -4.94 4.95
CA ALA A 130 14.07 -3.91 5.53
C ALA A 130 13.44 -3.27 6.78
N CYS A 131 12.11 -3.12 6.82
CA CYS A 131 11.37 -2.56 7.96
C CYS A 131 11.03 -3.61 9.03
N MET A 132 11.27 -4.91 8.81
CA MET A 132 10.86 -5.97 9.72
C MET A 132 11.38 -5.77 11.16
N PRO A 133 12.64 -5.33 11.41
CA PRO A 133 13.11 -5.08 12.77
C PRO A 133 12.33 -4.00 13.53
N LEU A 134 11.72 -3.03 12.81
CA LEU A 134 10.85 -2.01 13.42
C LEU A 134 9.47 -2.59 13.70
N LEU A 135 8.87 -3.29 12.73
CA LEU A 135 7.54 -3.89 12.84
C LEU A 135 7.46 -4.91 13.98
N GLN A 136 8.50 -5.72 14.17
CA GLN A 136 8.54 -6.71 15.25
C GLN A 136 8.59 -6.08 16.65
N LYS A 137 9.08 -4.85 16.79
CA LYS A 137 9.08 -4.11 18.07
C LYS A 137 7.74 -3.46 18.40
N SER A 138 6.85 -3.31 17.41
CA SER A 138 5.51 -2.75 17.63
C SER A 138 4.68 -3.67 18.52
N ALA A 139 3.87 -3.09 19.38
CA ALA A 139 2.89 -3.84 20.17
C ALA A 139 1.69 -4.34 19.33
N ASP A 140 1.51 -3.79 18.12
CA ASP A 140 0.38 -4.11 17.24
C ASP A 140 0.67 -3.63 15.80
N ALA A 141 1.39 -4.45 15.02
CA ALA A 141 1.75 -4.12 13.65
C ALA A 141 0.80 -4.74 12.62
N SER A 142 0.54 -3.99 11.55
CA SER A 142 -0.25 -4.45 10.40
C SER A 142 0.45 -4.14 9.08
N ILE A 143 0.69 -5.16 8.28
CA ILE A 143 1.17 -5.04 6.90
C ILE A 143 -0.02 -5.25 5.97
N ILE A 144 -0.29 -4.27 5.13
CA ILE A 144 -1.39 -4.29 4.17
C ILE A 144 -0.83 -4.17 2.76
N TYR A 145 -1.07 -5.19 1.94
CA TYR A 145 -0.82 -5.15 0.51
C TYR A 145 -2.08 -4.71 -0.23
N VAL A 146 -1.97 -3.73 -1.13
CA VAL A 146 -3.08 -3.30 -1.98
C VAL A 146 -2.98 -3.97 -3.34
N SER A 147 -3.93 -4.85 -3.62
CA SER A 147 -3.96 -5.65 -4.83
C SER A 147 -5.05 -5.19 -5.81
N GLU A 148 -5.42 -6.03 -6.75
CA GLU A 148 -6.31 -5.73 -7.89
C GLU A 148 -7.20 -6.94 -8.18
N SER A 149 -8.43 -6.72 -8.65
CA SER A 149 -9.41 -7.77 -8.93
C SER A 149 -8.91 -8.82 -9.93
N HIS A 150 -8.14 -8.40 -10.94
CA HIS A 150 -7.57 -9.30 -11.95
C HIS A 150 -6.38 -10.14 -11.44
N SER A 151 -5.97 -9.95 -10.19
CA SER A 151 -5.02 -10.85 -9.52
C SER A 151 -5.66 -12.17 -9.06
N ILE A 152 -7.00 -12.20 -8.95
CA ILE A 152 -7.78 -13.38 -8.53
C ILE A 152 -8.78 -13.84 -9.61
N ALA A 153 -9.15 -12.96 -10.55
CA ALA A 153 -10.03 -13.25 -11.69
C ALA A 153 -9.34 -12.78 -12.98
N PRO A 154 -8.53 -13.64 -13.63
CA PRO A 154 -7.79 -13.26 -14.82
C PRO A 154 -8.68 -12.77 -15.96
N ALA A 155 -8.22 -11.72 -16.66
CA ALA A 155 -8.89 -11.18 -17.84
C ALA A 155 -7.89 -10.89 -18.96
N ALA A 156 -8.39 -10.86 -20.20
CA ALA A 156 -7.57 -10.50 -21.36
C ALA A 156 -6.93 -9.11 -21.15
N TYR A 157 -5.71 -8.93 -21.64
CA TYR A 157 -4.91 -7.70 -21.59
C TYR A 157 -4.25 -7.38 -20.23
N TRP A 158 -4.56 -8.10 -19.15
CA TRP A 158 -4.05 -7.86 -17.80
C TRP A 158 -2.75 -8.63 -17.47
N GLY A 159 -2.04 -9.18 -18.48
CA GLY A 159 -0.91 -10.08 -18.33
C GLY A 159 0.08 -9.68 -17.22
N GLY A 160 0.98 -8.74 -17.49
CA GLY A 160 2.05 -8.38 -16.55
C GLY A 160 1.54 -7.76 -15.25
N PHE A 161 0.49 -6.90 -15.32
CA PHE A 161 -0.05 -6.28 -14.12
C PHE A 161 -0.80 -7.29 -13.24
N GLY A 162 -1.74 -8.03 -13.80
CA GLY A 162 -2.51 -9.04 -13.06
C GLY A 162 -1.60 -10.11 -12.44
N ALA A 163 -0.63 -10.61 -13.22
CA ALA A 163 0.34 -11.60 -12.75
C ALA A 163 1.21 -11.05 -11.60
N SER A 164 1.69 -9.78 -11.69
CA SER A 164 2.47 -9.17 -10.60
C SER A 164 1.63 -8.98 -9.32
N LYS A 165 0.34 -8.64 -9.45
CA LYS A 165 -0.55 -8.52 -8.30
C LYS A 165 -0.96 -9.88 -7.72
N ALA A 166 -1.08 -10.92 -8.54
CA ALA A 166 -1.23 -12.30 -8.05
C ALA A 166 0.01 -12.76 -7.26
N GLY A 167 1.21 -12.42 -7.75
CA GLY A 167 2.45 -12.62 -7.00
C GLY A 167 2.48 -11.89 -5.66
N LEU A 168 1.92 -10.67 -5.60
CA LEU A 168 1.79 -9.91 -4.35
C LEU A 168 0.82 -10.59 -3.36
N ASN A 169 -0.31 -11.14 -3.84
CA ASN A 169 -1.24 -11.89 -3.00
C ASN A 169 -0.56 -13.12 -2.39
N TYR A 170 0.16 -13.87 -3.22
CA TYR A 170 0.92 -15.04 -2.78
C TYR A 170 2.00 -14.67 -1.74
N LEU A 171 2.76 -13.60 -2.00
CA LEU A 171 3.74 -13.07 -1.05
C LEU A 171 3.12 -12.76 0.31
N GLY A 172 1.94 -12.10 0.32
CA GLY A 172 1.23 -11.77 1.56
C GLY A 172 0.85 -13.00 2.37
N GLN A 173 0.37 -14.05 1.71
CA GLN A 173 0.01 -15.30 2.35
C GLN A 173 1.23 -16.08 2.88
N VAL A 174 2.33 -16.12 2.13
CA VAL A 174 3.60 -16.73 2.58
C VAL A 174 4.12 -15.99 3.81
N LEU A 175 4.18 -14.66 3.74
CA LEU A 175 4.70 -13.85 4.85
C LEU A 175 3.82 -13.99 6.12
N ALA A 176 2.50 -14.11 5.96
CA ALA A 176 1.60 -14.34 7.09
C ALA A 176 1.91 -15.65 7.81
N GLN A 177 2.22 -16.74 7.07
CA GLN A 177 2.62 -18.04 7.64
C GLN A 177 3.99 -17.96 8.32
N GLU A 178 4.98 -17.31 7.71
CA GLU A 178 6.31 -17.14 8.29
C GLU A 178 6.29 -16.32 9.59
N LEU A 179 5.33 -15.42 9.72
CA LEU A 179 5.17 -14.51 10.86
C LEU A 179 4.16 -15.01 11.90
N GLU A 180 3.56 -16.20 11.74
CA GLU A 180 2.54 -16.76 12.64
C GLU A 180 2.97 -16.76 14.11
N ARG A 181 4.27 -16.93 14.38
CA ARG A 181 4.84 -16.87 15.74
C ARG A 181 4.78 -15.50 16.42
N PHE A 182 4.50 -14.43 15.67
CA PHE A 182 4.42 -13.06 16.18
C PHE A 182 2.96 -12.64 16.32
N GLU A 183 2.37 -12.83 17.50
CA GLU A 183 0.96 -12.48 17.79
C GLU A 183 0.65 -10.98 17.61
N ASN A 184 1.68 -10.13 17.68
CA ASN A 184 1.58 -8.69 17.51
C ASN A 184 1.66 -8.22 16.06
N LEU A 185 1.84 -9.12 15.09
CA LEU A 185 2.04 -8.77 13.70
C LEU A 185 1.09 -9.55 12.79
N ARG A 186 0.47 -8.89 11.83
CA ARG A 186 -0.42 -9.49 10.85
C ARG A 186 -0.17 -8.95 9.44
N VAL A 187 -0.46 -9.77 8.46
CA VAL A 187 -0.27 -9.47 7.03
C VAL A 187 -1.55 -9.79 6.29
N ASN A 188 -2.13 -8.82 5.60
CA ASN A 188 -3.33 -9.03 4.79
C ASN A 188 -3.23 -8.31 3.45
N THR A 189 -3.98 -8.79 2.47
CA THR A 189 -4.10 -8.20 1.15
C THR A 189 -5.51 -7.68 0.95
N LEU A 190 -5.63 -6.40 0.56
CA LEU A 190 -6.91 -5.77 0.28
C LEU A 190 -7.04 -5.51 -1.22
N ILE A 191 -8.18 -5.86 -1.79
CA ILE A 191 -8.57 -5.60 -3.18
C ILE A 191 -9.68 -4.55 -3.16
N PRO A 192 -9.36 -3.28 -3.48
CA PRO A 192 -10.31 -2.17 -3.37
C PRO A 192 -11.53 -2.25 -4.29
N GLY A 193 -11.41 -2.97 -5.40
CA GLY A 193 -12.43 -3.00 -6.44
C GLY A 193 -12.46 -1.74 -7.31
N PRO A 194 -13.58 -1.45 -8.02
CA PRO A 194 -13.68 -0.36 -8.97
C PRO A 194 -13.91 0.99 -8.25
N VAL A 195 -12.81 1.62 -7.79
CA VAL A 195 -12.89 2.94 -7.13
C VAL A 195 -12.39 4.07 -8.05
N HIS A 196 -12.91 5.27 -7.86
CA HIS A 196 -12.46 6.45 -8.56
C HIS A 196 -10.99 6.74 -8.24
N SER A 197 -10.09 6.50 -9.20
CA SER A 197 -8.67 6.78 -9.07
C SER A 197 -8.07 7.18 -10.41
N PRO A 198 -6.96 7.94 -10.41
CA PRO A 198 -6.26 8.27 -11.66
C PRO A 198 -5.80 7.05 -12.46
N GLN A 199 -5.55 5.92 -11.80
CA GLN A 199 -5.21 4.66 -12.44
C GLN A 199 -6.45 4.04 -13.08
N ARG A 200 -7.60 3.98 -12.40
CA ARG A 200 -8.85 3.37 -12.91
C ARG A 200 -9.31 4.00 -14.21
N VAL A 201 -9.21 5.33 -14.32
CA VAL A 201 -9.53 6.05 -15.57
C VAL A 201 -8.69 5.58 -16.76
N LYS A 202 -7.41 5.23 -16.52
CA LYS A 202 -6.51 4.74 -17.57
C LYS A 202 -6.75 3.28 -17.93
N THR A 203 -7.10 2.47 -16.95
CA THR A 203 -7.24 1.01 -17.11
C THR A 203 -8.63 0.60 -17.62
N HIS A 204 -9.64 1.40 -17.35
CA HIS A 204 -11.03 1.14 -17.73
C HIS A 204 -11.66 2.37 -18.39
N PRO A 205 -11.16 2.80 -19.56
CA PRO A 205 -11.63 4.03 -20.21
C PRO A 205 -13.12 3.96 -20.64
N GLY A 206 -13.66 2.76 -20.85
CA GLY A 206 -15.05 2.55 -21.22
C GLY A 206 -16.02 2.35 -20.04
N GLU A 207 -15.52 2.33 -18.81
CA GLU A 207 -16.33 2.16 -17.62
C GLU A 207 -17.03 3.47 -17.26
N SER A 208 -18.34 3.43 -17.03
CA SER A 208 -19.08 4.62 -16.62
C SER A 208 -18.67 5.09 -15.23
N GLN A 209 -18.87 6.39 -14.94
CA GLN A 209 -18.57 6.91 -13.61
C GLN A 209 -19.47 6.31 -12.53
N SER A 210 -20.70 5.92 -12.89
CA SER A 210 -21.66 5.30 -11.98
C SER A 210 -21.30 3.86 -11.56
N GLU A 211 -20.39 3.21 -12.27
CA GLU A 211 -19.89 1.87 -11.94
C GLU A 211 -18.70 1.91 -10.97
N ARG A 212 -18.22 3.10 -10.65
CA ARG A 212 -17.06 3.30 -9.74
C ARG A 212 -17.54 3.82 -8.41
N HIS A 213 -17.11 3.17 -7.35
CA HIS A 213 -17.32 3.65 -5.99
C HIS A 213 -16.42 4.86 -5.67
N ASP A 214 -16.89 5.71 -4.77
CA ASP A 214 -16.02 6.74 -4.22
C ASP A 214 -14.94 6.10 -3.33
N ILE A 215 -13.72 6.63 -3.39
CA ILE A 215 -12.62 6.13 -2.55
C ILE A 215 -12.99 6.17 -1.06
N SER A 216 -13.78 7.14 -0.64
CA SER A 216 -14.22 7.27 0.76
C SER A 216 -14.98 6.05 1.29
N GLU A 217 -15.63 5.28 0.41
CA GLU A 217 -16.40 4.09 0.80
C GLU A 217 -15.53 2.94 1.30
N ILE A 218 -14.29 2.84 0.81
CA ILE A 218 -13.34 1.78 1.22
C ILE A 218 -12.43 2.19 2.37
N LEU A 219 -12.35 3.49 2.72
CA LEU A 219 -11.45 3.97 3.77
C LEU A 219 -11.75 3.38 5.16
N PRO A 220 -13.02 3.15 5.56
CA PRO A 220 -13.33 2.47 6.82
C PRO A 220 -12.69 1.08 6.93
N ASP A 221 -12.66 0.32 5.83
CA ASP A 221 -12.03 -1.01 5.80
C ASP A 221 -10.51 -0.90 5.98
N PHE A 222 -9.86 0.06 5.30
CA PHE A 222 -8.43 0.30 5.51
C PHE A 222 -8.11 0.66 6.97
N VAL A 223 -8.93 1.50 7.61
CA VAL A 223 -8.77 1.84 9.04
C VAL A 223 -8.96 0.61 9.92
N TYR A 224 -9.98 -0.21 9.65
CA TYR A 224 -10.23 -1.46 10.36
C TYR A 224 -9.01 -2.40 10.29
N TRP A 225 -8.50 -2.67 9.08
CA TRP A 225 -7.39 -3.59 8.87
C TRP A 225 -6.05 -3.11 9.47
N ALA A 226 -5.87 -1.81 9.65
CA ALA A 226 -4.72 -1.23 10.35
C ALA A 226 -4.91 -1.15 11.87
N SER A 227 -6.15 -1.21 12.37
CA SER A 227 -6.49 -1.06 13.78
C SER A 227 -6.37 -2.37 14.57
N ARG A 228 -6.50 -2.27 15.89
CA ARG A 228 -6.53 -3.44 16.80
C ARG A 228 -7.73 -4.36 16.57
N GLU A 229 -8.78 -3.88 15.93
CA GLU A 229 -10.00 -4.66 15.67
C GLU A 229 -9.75 -5.84 14.72
N SER A 230 -8.71 -5.76 13.88
CA SER A 230 -8.30 -6.85 12.97
C SER A 230 -7.26 -7.81 13.56
N ARG A 231 -6.96 -7.72 14.86
CA ARG A 231 -6.04 -8.67 15.53
C ARG A 231 -6.52 -10.11 15.35
N GLY A 232 -5.58 -11.02 15.16
CA GLY A 232 -5.85 -12.45 14.92
C GLY A 232 -6.27 -12.77 13.48
N ARG A 233 -6.43 -11.76 12.62
CA ARG A 233 -6.72 -11.94 11.20
C ARG A 233 -5.45 -11.70 10.38
N SER A 234 -4.88 -12.76 9.82
CA SER A 234 -3.64 -12.72 9.01
C SER A 234 -3.72 -13.70 7.86
N GLY A 235 -3.09 -13.37 6.73
CA GLY A 235 -3.06 -14.20 5.53
C GLY A 235 -4.30 -14.07 4.63
N GLU A 236 -5.20 -13.14 4.92
CA GLU A 236 -6.43 -12.97 4.15
C GLU A 236 -6.21 -12.14 2.87
N VAL A 237 -6.92 -12.53 1.81
CA VAL A 237 -7.09 -11.74 0.59
C VAL A 237 -8.55 -11.28 0.55
N VAL A 238 -8.78 -10.01 0.79
CA VAL A 238 -10.12 -9.44 1.03
C VAL A 238 -10.52 -8.51 -0.10
N VAL A 239 -11.67 -8.77 -0.71
CA VAL A 239 -12.29 -7.87 -1.68
C VAL A 239 -13.19 -6.88 -0.91
N LEU A 240 -12.92 -5.58 -1.03
CA LEU A 240 -13.61 -4.53 -0.27
C LEU A 240 -14.91 -4.04 -0.92
N SER A 241 -15.01 -4.10 -2.24
CA SER A 241 -16.23 -3.73 -2.96
C SER A 241 -17.25 -4.85 -2.87
N LYS A 242 -18.44 -4.51 -2.43
CA LYS A 242 -19.63 -5.37 -2.49
C LYS A 242 -20.31 -5.25 -3.84
#